data_09b7e98079b00de33c77b83b09c762af
#
_entry.id   09b7e98079b00de33c77b83b09c762af
#
_cell.length_a   1.000
_cell.length_b   1.000
_cell.length_c   1.000
_cell.angle_alpha   90.00
_cell.angle_beta   90.00
_cell.angle_gamma   90.00
#
_symmetry.space_group_name_H-M   'P 1'
#
loop_
_entity.id
_entity.type
_entity.pdbx_description
1 polymer ?
#
loop_
_entity_poly.entity_id
_entity_poly.type
_entity_poly.pdbx_seq_one_letter_code
_entity_poly.pdbx_strand_id
1 'polypeptide(L)'
;MSTPDPDGVLAEQLLRFTRRVHRIQKRHLEARGLGVTPAQSRLLRTLALYDSPPRMTDLAERLEVVPRAVTTLVDGLEAADRVRRAPDPTNRRVIRIELTDAGRRTLEVLRSVRRAAAEDILAPLDGDQRETLGLLLATLIDGPVLPPGQGTPAPDHRA
;
A
#
# COMPACT_ATOMS: atom_id res chain seq x y z
N MET A 1 32.45 23.82 9.71
CA MET A 1 32.02 22.41 9.57
C MET A 1 30.59 22.35 10.10
N SER A 2 29.61 22.38 9.21
CA SER A 2 28.21 22.26 9.62
C SER A 2 27.97 20.84 10.10
N THR A 3 27.50 20.70 11.34
CA THR A 3 27.01 19.43 11.88
C THR A 3 25.90 18.92 10.96
N PRO A 4 25.95 17.68 10.48
CA PRO A 4 24.86 17.17 9.66
C PRO A 4 23.57 17.20 10.50
N ASP A 5 22.55 17.82 9.93
CA ASP A 5 21.21 17.85 10.50
C ASP A 5 20.71 16.40 10.62
N PRO A 6 20.57 15.84 11.83
CA PRO A 6 20.19 14.44 12.00
C PRO A 6 18.79 14.14 11.45
N ASP A 7 17.88 15.10 11.47
CA ASP A 7 16.53 14.95 10.94
C ASP A 7 16.52 14.93 9.40
N GLY A 8 17.38 15.73 8.77
CA GLY A 8 17.56 15.70 7.31
C GLY A 8 18.16 14.39 6.82
N VAL A 9 19.11 13.82 7.57
CA VAL A 9 19.71 12.49 7.27
C VAL A 9 18.66 11.39 7.39
N LEU A 10 17.85 11.40 8.45
CA LEU A 10 16.79 10.40 8.67
C LEU A 10 15.71 10.48 7.58
N ALA A 11 15.31 11.68 7.19
CA ALA A 11 14.34 11.88 6.11
C ALA A 11 14.85 11.29 4.78
N GLU A 12 16.11 11.56 4.42
CA GLU A 12 16.70 10.97 3.21
C GLU A 12 16.81 9.44 3.29
N GLN A 13 17.18 8.89 4.44
CA GLN A 13 17.22 7.43 4.65
C GLN A 13 15.83 6.81 4.49
N LEU A 14 14.78 7.43 5.01
CA LEU A 14 13.39 6.98 4.87
C LEU A 14 12.96 6.96 3.41
N LEU A 15 13.25 8.02 2.64
CA LEU A 15 12.95 8.09 1.21
C LEU A 15 13.71 7.02 0.41
N ARG A 16 14.99 6.80 0.72
CA ARG A 16 15.79 5.74 0.09
C ARG A 16 15.25 4.34 0.43
N PHE A 17 14.85 4.13 1.69
CA PHE A 17 14.24 2.88 2.13
C PHE A 17 12.92 2.63 1.40
N THR A 18 12.02 3.61 1.30
CA THR A 18 10.76 3.51 0.57
C THR A 18 10.99 3.11 -0.89
N ARG A 19 11.96 3.75 -1.58
CA ARG A 19 12.33 3.37 -2.95
C ARG A 19 12.86 1.94 -3.04
N ARG A 20 13.65 1.49 -2.05
CA ARG A 20 14.14 0.09 -1.97
C ARG A 20 12.99 -0.90 -1.80
N VAL A 21 12.05 -0.63 -0.90
CA VAL A 21 10.86 -1.45 -0.65
C VAL A 21 10.06 -1.63 -1.95
N HIS A 22 9.73 -0.53 -2.63
CA HIS A 22 9.00 -0.58 -3.90
C HIS A 22 9.71 -1.42 -4.97
N ARG A 23 11.03 -1.28 -5.09
CA ARG A 23 11.84 -2.03 -6.07
C ARG A 23 11.84 -3.53 -5.80
N ILE A 24 11.96 -3.93 -4.53
CA ILE A 24 11.93 -5.34 -4.14
C ILE A 24 10.53 -5.92 -4.39
N GLN A 25 9.47 -5.24 -3.96
CA GLN A 25 8.09 -5.67 -4.19
C GLN A 25 7.78 -5.82 -5.69
N LYS A 26 8.22 -4.86 -6.52
CA LYS A 26 8.06 -4.92 -7.97
C LYS A 26 8.74 -6.16 -8.55
N ARG A 27 9.98 -6.44 -8.15
CA ARG A 27 10.74 -7.62 -8.59
C ARG A 27 10.04 -8.94 -8.26
N HIS A 28 9.57 -9.08 -7.02
CA HIS A 28 8.82 -10.26 -6.61
C HIS A 28 7.50 -10.42 -7.36
N LEU A 29 6.82 -9.32 -7.67
CA LEU A 29 5.59 -9.34 -8.45
C LEU A 29 5.84 -9.78 -9.89
N GLU A 30 6.86 -9.23 -10.53
CA GLU A 30 7.26 -9.58 -11.90
C GLU A 30 7.69 -11.05 -12.01
N ALA A 31 8.45 -11.55 -11.04
CA ALA A 31 8.90 -12.95 -11.00
C ALA A 31 7.75 -13.96 -10.92
N ARG A 32 6.58 -13.58 -10.45
CA ARG A 32 5.38 -14.44 -10.39
C ARG A 32 4.57 -14.46 -11.68
N GLY A 33 4.89 -13.59 -12.65
CA GLY A 33 4.23 -13.57 -13.95
C GLY A 33 2.70 -13.34 -13.90
N LEU A 34 2.20 -12.70 -12.84
CA LEU A 34 0.75 -12.52 -12.65
C LEU A 34 0.10 -11.58 -13.68
N GLY A 35 0.89 -10.83 -14.44
CA GLY A 35 0.38 -9.81 -15.37
C GLY A 35 -0.47 -8.74 -14.67
N VAL A 36 -0.15 -8.42 -13.41
CA VAL A 36 -0.85 -7.42 -12.59
C VAL A 36 0.09 -6.26 -12.33
N THR A 37 -0.35 -5.07 -12.66
CA THR A 37 0.42 -3.85 -12.34
C THR A 37 0.39 -3.55 -10.83
N PRO A 38 1.33 -2.75 -10.30
CA PRO A 38 1.29 -2.30 -8.91
C PRO A 38 -0.02 -1.59 -8.53
N ALA A 39 -0.59 -0.78 -9.44
CA ALA A 39 -1.86 -0.10 -9.23
C ALA A 39 -3.05 -1.08 -9.18
N GLN A 40 -3.10 -2.05 -10.08
CA GLN A 40 -4.09 -3.13 -10.04
C GLN A 40 -3.97 -3.99 -8.78
N SER A 41 -2.74 -4.31 -8.35
CA SER A 41 -2.49 -5.01 -7.09
C SER A 41 -3.02 -4.23 -5.88
N ARG A 42 -2.85 -2.90 -5.89
CA ARG A 42 -3.38 -2.02 -4.85
C ARG A 42 -4.92 -2.07 -4.84
N LEU A 43 -5.57 -1.97 -5.99
CA LEU A 43 -7.02 -2.04 -6.11
C LEU A 43 -7.58 -3.38 -5.62
N LEU A 44 -6.99 -4.51 -6.02
CA LEU A 44 -7.41 -5.84 -5.54
C LEU A 44 -7.32 -5.96 -4.02
N ARG A 45 -6.22 -5.46 -3.41
CA ARG A 45 -6.09 -5.45 -1.95
C ARG A 45 -7.11 -4.55 -1.27
N THR A 46 -7.39 -3.40 -1.87
CA THR A 46 -8.41 -2.47 -1.36
C THR A 46 -9.79 -3.09 -1.39
N LEU A 47 -10.15 -3.79 -2.48
CA LEU A 47 -11.41 -4.55 -2.56
C LEU A 47 -11.56 -5.58 -1.43
N ALA A 48 -10.48 -6.25 -1.06
CA ALA A 48 -10.50 -7.26 0.01
C ALA A 48 -10.68 -6.68 1.42
N LEU A 49 -10.63 -5.36 1.60
CA LEU A 49 -10.86 -4.68 2.87
C LEU A 49 -12.32 -4.28 3.11
N TYR A 50 -13.18 -4.47 2.11
CA TYR A 50 -14.60 -4.17 2.24
C TYR A 50 -15.38 -5.43 2.62
N ASP A 51 -16.27 -5.30 3.59
CA ASP A 51 -17.19 -6.38 4.00
C ASP A 51 -18.26 -6.65 2.94
N SER A 52 -18.60 -5.63 2.15
CA SER A 52 -19.53 -5.72 1.03
C SER A 52 -18.93 -5.05 -0.22
N PRO A 53 -19.28 -5.51 -1.43
CA PRO A 53 -18.71 -4.97 -2.66
C PRO A 53 -18.90 -3.45 -2.77
N PRO A 54 -17.81 -2.67 -2.92
CA PRO A 54 -17.85 -1.22 -2.98
C PRO A 54 -18.31 -0.71 -4.35
N ARG A 55 -18.70 0.57 -4.40
CA ARG A 55 -18.93 1.31 -5.65
C ARG A 55 -17.60 1.80 -6.22
N MET A 56 -17.61 2.22 -7.48
CA MET A 56 -16.45 2.86 -8.11
C MET A 56 -15.98 4.12 -7.36
N THR A 57 -16.91 4.92 -6.87
CA THR A 57 -16.62 6.13 -6.07
C THR A 57 -15.93 5.82 -4.76
N ASP A 58 -16.39 4.78 -4.06
CA ASP A 58 -15.80 4.37 -2.77
C ASP A 58 -14.34 3.91 -2.97
N LEU A 59 -14.08 3.23 -4.09
CA LEU A 59 -12.73 2.83 -4.48
C LEU A 59 -11.84 4.03 -4.83
N ALA A 60 -12.39 5.03 -5.54
CA ALA A 60 -11.63 6.23 -5.91
C ALA A 60 -11.22 7.02 -4.66
N GLU A 61 -12.12 7.21 -3.72
CA GLU A 61 -11.85 7.86 -2.43
C GLU A 61 -10.78 7.11 -1.63
N ARG A 62 -10.96 5.80 -1.46
CA ARG A 62 -10.02 5.00 -0.66
C ARG A 62 -8.64 4.84 -1.29
N LEU A 63 -8.56 4.87 -2.61
CA LEU A 63 -7.30 4.83 -3.35
C LEU A 63 -6.67 6.22 -3.50
N GLU A 64 -7.40 7.28 -3.17
CA GLU A 64 -6.99 8.67 -3.35
C GLU A 64 -6.61 8.98 -4.81
N VAL A 65 -7.45 8.52 -5.75
CA VAL A 65 -7.25 8.72 -7.18
C VAL A 65 -8.52 9.25 -7.84
N VAL A 66 -8.37 9.84 -9.02
CA VAL A 66 -9.50 10.31 -9.80
C VAL A 66 -10.37 9.13 -10.30
N PRO A 67 -11.71 9.26 -10.39
CA PRO A 67 -12.61 8.16 -10.78
C PRO A 67 -12.24 7.49 -12.10
N ARG A 68 -11.75 8.25 -13.08
CA ARG A 68 -11.30 7.72 -14.37
C ARG A 68 -10.15 6.70 -14.23
N ALA A 69 -9.24 6.92 -13.28
CA ALA A 69 -8.15 5.97 -13.02
C ALA A 69 -8.69 4.63 -12.51
N VAL A 70 -9.69 4.66 -11.60
CA VAL A 70 -10.35 3.44 -11.11
C VAL A 70 -11.03 2.70 -12.26
N THR A 71 -11.72 3.39 -13.14
CA THR A 71 -12.37 2.78 -14.31
C THR A 71 -11.36 1.99 -15.14
N THR A 72 -10.21 2.60 -15.48
CA THR A 72 -9.15 1.94 -16.26
C THR A 72 -8.58 0.71 -15.53
N LEU A 73 -8.39 0.80 -14.20
CA LEU A 73 -7.90 -0.32 -13.40
C LEU A 73 -8.91 -1.48 -13.35
N VAL A 74 -10.19 -1.16 -13.15
CA VAL A 74 -11.28 -2.15 -13.13
C VAL A 74 -11.43 -2.80 -14.50
N ASP A 75 -11.41 -2.04 -15.60
CA ASP A 75 -11.50 -2.58 -16.96
C ASP A 75 -10.38 -3.62 -17.22
N GLY A 76 -9.16 -3.30 -16.85
CA GLY A 76 -8.03 -4.24 -16.99
C GLY A 76 -8.14 -5.48 -16.11
N LEU A 77 -8.67 -5.35 -14.90
CA LEU A 77 -8.87 -6.48 -13.99
C LEU A 77 -10.08 -7.34 -14.39
N GLU A 78 -11.13 -6.74 -14.93
CA GLU A 78 -12.31 -7.43 -15.45
C GLU A 78 -11.98 -8.20 -16.73
N ALA A 79 -11.20 -7.62 -17.65
CA ALA A 79 -10.71 -8.31 -18.83
C ALA A 79 -9.83 -9.54 -18.49
N ALA A 80 -9.18 -9.52 -17.33
CA ALA A 80 -8.39 -10.65 -16.79
C ALA A 80 -9.20 -11.55 -15.83
N ASP A 81 -10.51 -11.43 -15.79
CA ASP A 81 -11.45 -12.19 -14.93
C ASP A 81 -11.09 -12.14 -13.44
N ARG A 82 -10.52 -11.04 -12.95
CA ARG A 82 -10.16 -10.90 -11.52
C ARG A 82 -11.19 -10.15 -10.71
N VAL A 83 -11.95 -9.30 -11.35
CA VAL A 83 -13.10 -8.60 -10.78
C VAL A 83 -14.26 -8.68 -11.76
N ARG A 84 -15.45 -8.39 -11.26
CA ARG A 84 -16.65 -8.22 -12.09
C ARG A 84 -17.46 -7.03 -11.62
N ARG A 85 -18.18 -6.42 -12.56
CA ARG A 85 -19.23 -5.45 -12.26
C ARG A 85 -20.54 -6.19 -12.00
N ALA A 86 -21.16 -5.92 -10.87
CA ALA A 86 -22.46 -6.49 -10.52
C ALA A 86 -23.44 -5.38 -10.12
N PRO A 87 -24.73 -5.48 -10.49
CA PRO A 87 -25.73 -4.54 -10.00
C PRO A 87 -25.94 -4.75 -8.51
N ASP A 88 -26.14 -3.64 -7.78
CA ASP A 88 -26.50 -3.69 -6.37
C ASP A 88 -27.83 -4.43 -6.18
N PRO A 89 -27.94 -5.36 -5.21
CA PRO A 89 -29.18 -6.11 -4.97
C PRO A 89 -30.39 -5.23 -4.62
N THR A 90 -30.16 -4.08 -4.00
CA THR A 90 -31.21 -3.15 -3.56
C THR A 90 -31.49 -2.03 -4.57
N ASN A 91 -30.50 -1.71 -5.42
CA ASN A 91 -30.64 -0.65 -6.43
C ASN A 91 -29.86 -1.00 -7.71
N ARG A 92 -30.51 -1.60 -8.68
CA ARG A 92 -29.90 -2.06 -9.95
C ARG A 92 -29.22 -0.96 -10.79
N ARG A 93 -29.44 0.32 -10.48
CA ARG A 93 -28.75 1.44 -11.13
C ARG A 93 -27.35 1.66 -10.57
N VAL A 94 -27.07 1.09 -9.42
CA VAL A 94 -25.75 1.16 -8.76
C VAL A 94 -24.94 -0.07 -9.15
N ILE A 95 -23.75 0.15 -9.65
CA ILE A 95 -22.80 -0.91 -9.99
C ILE A 95 -21.78 -1.03 -8.85
N ARG A 96 -21.57 -2.26 -8.40
CA ARG A 96 -20.59 -2.66 -7.41
C ARG A 96 -19.49 -3.48 -8.06
N ILE A 97 -18.31 -3.44 -7.46
CA ILE A 97 -17.13 -4.19 -7.93
C ILE A 97 -16.90 -5.35 -6.99
N GLU A 98 -16.89 -6.55 -7.54
CA GLU A 98 -16.72 -7.79 -6.79
C GLU A 98 -15.45 -8.53 -7.24
N LEU A 99 -14.80 -9.20 -6.28
CA LEU A 99 -13.73 -10.15 -6.60
C LEU A 99 -14.32 -11.44 -7.16
N THR A 100 -13.77 -11.93 -8.24
CA THR A 100 -14.02 -13.29 -8.74
C THR A 100 -13.20 -14.30 -7.96
N ASP A 101 -13.38 -15.59 -8.21
CA ASP A 101 -12.51 -16.63 -7.63
C ASP A 101 -11.07 -16.52 -8.14
N ALA A 102 -10.88 -16.12 -9.41
CA ALA A 102 -9.57 -15.82 -9.96
C ALA A 102 -8.93 -14.60 -9.27
N GLY A 103 -9.72 -13.57 -8.96
CA GLY A 103 -9.28 -12.42 -8.17
C GLY A 103 -8.85 -12.79 -6.76
N ARG A 104 -9.61 -13.65 -6.09
CA ARG A 104 -9.26 -14.17 -4.75
C ARG A 104 -7.94 -14.96 -4.77
N ARG A 105 -7.77 -15.87 -5.72
CA ARG A 105 -6.48 -16.59 -5.91
C ARG A 105 -5.32 -15.63 -6.20
N THR A 106 -5.55 -14.62 -7.02
CA THR A 106 -4.55 -13.59 -7.29
C THR A 106 -4.14 -12.85 -6.00
N LEU A 107 -5.09 -12.52 -5.13
CA LEU A 107 -4.81 -11.90 -3.82
C LEU A 107 -3.94 -12.77 -2.91
N GLU A 108 -4.17 -14.08 -2.88
CA GLU A 108 -3.34 -15.00 -2.10
C GLU A 108 -1.89 -14.99 -2.59
N VAL A 109 -1.68 -15.00 -3.90
CA VAL A 109 -0.33 -14.87 -4.47
C VAL A 109 0.27 -13.50 -4.15
N LEU A 110 -0.50 -12.42 -4.23
CA LEU A 110 -0.03 -11.07 -3.85
C LEU A 110 0.38 -10.99 -2.37
N ARG A 111 -0.32 -11.68 -1.47
CA ARG A 111 0.06 -11.78 -0.05
C ARG A 111 1.40 -12.50 0.10
N SER A 112 1.60 -13.62 -0.59
CA SER A 112 2.87 -14.37 -0.55
C SER A 112 4.05 -13.56 -1.11
N VAL A 113 3.82 -12.81 -2.20
CA VAL A 113 4.80 -11.88 -2.79
C VAL A 113 5.23 -10.81 -1.79
N ARG A 114 4.27 -10.21 -1.09
CA ARG A 114 4.58 -9.17 -0.07
C ARG A 114 5.36 -9.75 1.11
N ARG A 115 5.01 -10.96 1.57
CA ARG A 115 5.73 -11.64 2.64
C ARG A 115 7.18 -11.90 2.23
N ALA A 116 7.40 -12.50 1.05
CA ALA A 116 8.74 -12.76 0.53
C ALA A 116 9.57 -11.47 0.38
N ALA A 117 8.96 -10.40 -0.13
CA ALA A 117 9.62 -9.10 -0.25
C ALA A 117 9.98 -8.52 1.13
N ALA A 118 9.13 -8.69 2.14
CA ALA A 118 9.43 -8.25 3.51
C ALA A 118 10.58 -9.05 4.12
N GLU A 119 10.61 -10.37 3.91
CA GLU A 119 11.70 -11.23 4.36
C GLU A 119 13.05 -10.81 3.74
N ASP A 120 13.10 -10.53 2.44
CA ASP A 120 14.31 -10.02 1.78
C ASP A 120 14.76 -8.66 2.33
N ILE A 121 13.81 -7.78 2.67
CA ILE A 121 14.10 -6.47 3.25
C ILE A 121 14.68 -6.61 4.66
N LEU A 122 14.14 -7.54 5.44
CA LEU A 122 14.52 -7.77 6.85
C LEU A 122 15.69 -8.73 7.00
N ALA A 123 16.12 -9.42 5.94
CA ALA A 123 17.21 -10.41 6.00
C ALA A 123 18.52 -9.88 6.60
N PRO A 124 18.95 -8.61 6.40
CA PRO A 124 20.16 -8.07 7.00
C PRO A 124 20.08 -7.87 8.52
N LEU A 125 18.89 -7.93 9.12
CA LEU A 125 18.67 -7.66 10.55
C LEU A 125 18.68 -8.95 11.36
N ASP A 126 19.36 -8.92 12.52
CA ASP A 126 19.25 -9.94 13.54
C ASP A 126 17.92 -9.85 14.33
N GLY A 127 17.72 -10.76 15.31
CA GLY A 127 16.48 -10.84 16.10
C GLY A 127 16.17 -9.55 16.87
N ASP A 128 17.13 -9.02 17.58
CA ASP A 128 16.99 -7.84 18.45
C ASP A 128 16.74 -6.59 17.62
N GLN A 129 17.41 -6.47 16.46
CA GLN A 129 17.19 -5.38 15.51
C GLN A 129 15.81 -5.44 14.89
N ARG A 130 15.27 -6.63 14.59
CA ARG A 130 13.90 -6.80 14.06
C ARG A 130 12.85 -6.42 15.10
N GLU A 131 13.06 -6.80 16.36
CA GLU A 131 12.18 -6.41 17.47
C GLU A 131 12.16 -4.89 17.64
N THR A 132 13.33 -4.27 17.70
CA THR A 132 13.47 -2.81 17.80
C THR A 132 12.79 -2.11 16.63
N LEU A 133 13.02 -2.56 15.39
CA LEU A 133 12.37 -2.02 14.20
C LEU A 133 10.84 -2.18 14.28
N GLY A 134 10.34 -3.31 14.79
CA GLY A 134 8.91 -3.55 14.98
C GLY A 134 8.27 -2.51 15.91
N LEU A 135 8.90 -2.20 17.04
CA LEU A 135 8.43 -1.18 17.98
C LEU A 135 8.43 0.22 17.36
N LEU A 136 9.50 0.57 16.63
CA LEU A 136 9.59 1.86 15.95
C LEU A 136 8.54 2.00 14.84
N LEU A 137 8.31 0.96 14.05
CA LEU A 137 7.30 0.95 13.02
C LEU A 137 5.88 1.06 13.61
N ALA A 138 5.59 0.37 14.73
CA ALA A 138 4.31 0.51 15.42
C ALA A 138 4.06 1.97 15.84
N THR A 139 5.07 2.62 16.41
CA THR A 139 4.99 4.04 16.80
C THR A 139 4.70 4.95 15.60
N LEU A 140 5.32 4.67 14.43
CA LEU A 140 5.12 5.47 13.22
C LEU A 140 3.77 5.22 12.54
N ILE A 141 3.24 4.00 12.64
CA ILE A 141 1.97 3.60 12.00
C ILE A 141 0.78 4.07 12.85
N ASP A 142 0.85 3.87 14.17
CA ASP A 142 -0.25 4.14 15.10
C ASP A 142 -0.16 5.56 15.70
N GLY A 143 0.93 6.27 15.43
CA GLY A 143 1.13 7.65 15.88
C GLY A 143 0.18 8.63 15.19
N PRO A 144 -0.09 9.79 15.80
CA PRO A 144 -0.94 10.81 15.21
C PRO A 144 -0.34 11.32 13.89
N VAL A 145 -1.14 11.35 12.83
CA VAL A 145 -0.75 12.01 11.57
C VAL A 145 -0.77 13.51 11.82
N LEU A 146 0.40 14.13 11.99
CA LEU A 146 0.51 15.57 12.11
C LEU A 146 0.16 16.23 10.76
N PRO A 147 -0.65 17.31 10.76
CA PRO A 147 -0.93 18.05 9.54
C PRO A 147 0.37 18.64 8.96
N PRO A 148 0.52 18.71 7.64
CA PRO A 148 1.71 19.27 7.00
C PRO A 148 1.92 20.71 7.47
N GLY A 149 3.13 21.02 8.00
CA GLY A 149 3.54 22.37 8.40
C GLY A 149 3.67 22.64 9.91
N GLN A 150 3.35 21.71 10.80
CA GLN A 150 3.69 21.84 12.21
C GLN A 150 4.97 21.04 12.52
N GLY A 151 6.10 21.59 12.11
CA GLY A 151 7.40 21.12 12.59
C GLY A 151 7.47 21.30 14.11
N THR A 152 8.02 20.31 14.80
CA THR A 152 8.30 20.34 16.23
C THR A 152 8.99 21.66 16.60
N PRO A 153 8.49 22.43 17.58
CA PRO A 153 9.21 23.60 18.05
C PRO A 153 10.56 23.15 18.61
N ALA A 154 11.63 23.83 18.17
CA ALA A 154 12.97 23.61 18.67
C ALA A 154 12.98 23.73 20.21
N PRO A 155 13.75 22.88 20.93
CA PRO A 155 13.86 23.01 22.38
C PRO A 155 14.45 24.37 22.73
N ASP A 156 13.72 25.11 23.56
CA ASP A 156 14.08 26.42 24.06
C ASP A 156 15.32 26.31 24.97
N HIS A 157 16.49 26.62 24.43
CA HIS A 157 17.71 26.79 25.21
C HIS A 157 17.70 28.15 25.88
N ARG A 158 16.96 28.29 26.95
CA ARG A 158 17.14 29.36 27.94
C ARG A 158 17.47 28.75 29.29
N ALA A 159 18.72 28.76 29.64
CA ALA A 159 19.27 29.09 30.96
C ALA A 159 20.79 29.01 30.89
#